data_65102c5cf073a390c182cfc5d8102ff0
#
_entry.id   65102c5cf073a390c182cfc5d8102ff0
#
_cell.length_a   1.000
_cell.length_b   1.000
_cell.length_c   1.000
_cell.angle_alpha   90.00
_cell.angle_beta   90.00
_cell.angle_gamma   90.00
#
_symmetry.space_group_name_H-M   'P 1'
#
loop_
_entity.id
_entity.type
_entity.pdbx_description
1 polymer ?
#
loop_
_entity_poly.entity_id
_entity_poly.type
_entity_poly.pdbx_seq_one_letter_code
_entity_poly.pdbx_strand_id
1 'polypeptide(L)'
;MTTNPVPFNPPKPILVWDGECNFCRLCAERFDSHIENKVDSIPYQSLHRKWPQAPAEDYVSAVYLFTPAGKSYRAAAAIYRFYAEYPWRGWAFWAYKRFRWFAVLSEWGYRFVANNRKIFGRLVRVFWGKSFVLPTYCTSAWLYGRLLGITIMIAFISLWVQSAGLFGPEGIVPYSENLDQARLNSVNGPMAASHFLEKPTWLWFFQGTTGMAALFIIGCSTALLLILGVIPAISVLVSWSCYLSLQVVATPFLNFQWDLLLLEIMLLSLFYLPWQLREKYSEPFDPNGIGRWLLWLLLFKLMFESGTVKFTY
;
A
#
# COMPACT_ATOMS: atom_id res chain seq x y z
N MET A 1 26.18 -27.12 -8.72
CA MET A 1 26.78 -25.77 -8.68
C MET A 1 27.62 -25.70 -7.42
N THR A 2 28.91 -25.88 -7.59
CA THR A 2 29.90 -25.91 -6.51
C THR A 2 30.20 -24.47 -6.08
N THR A 3 29.71 -24.08 -4.92
CA THR A 3 30.20 -22.89 -4.24
C THR A 3 31.56 -23.27 -3.63
N ASN A 4 32.66 -23.01 -4.31
CA ASN A 4 33.97 -23.07 -3.68
C ASN A 4 33.97 -22.07 -2.50
N PRO A 5 34.40 -22.48 -1.32
CA PRO A 5 34.57 -21.55 -0.22
C PRO A 5 35.66 -20.54 -0.59
N VAL A 6 35.27 -19.30 -0.74
CA VAL A 6 36.19 -18.19 -0.99
C VAL A 6 36.73 -17.76 0.38
N PRO A 7 38.05 -17.58 0.57
CA PRO A 7 38.64 -17.17 1.85
C PRO A 7 38.35 -15.71 2.23
N PHE A 8 37.29 -15.16 1.71
CA PHE A 8 36.83 -13.78 1.92
C PHE A 8 35.52 -13.76 2.70
N ASN A 9 35.57 -13.36 3.97
CA ASN A 9 34.47 -13.33 4.92
C ASN A 9 34.19 -11.88 5.35
N PRO A 10 33.41 -11.11 4.57
CA PRO A 10 33.06 -9.75 4.97
C PRO A 10 32.10 -9.76 6.16
N PRO A 11 32.10 -8.71 7.02
CA PRO A 11 31.22 -8.63 8.21
C PRO A 11 29.75 -8.57 7.86
N LYS A 12 29.41 -8.05 6.66
CA LYS A 12 28.08 -8.01 6.06
C LYS A 12 28.12 -8.57 4.65
N PRO A 13 27.01 -9.05 4.09
CA PRO A 13 26.97 -9.40 2.68
C PRO A 13 27.37 -8.19 1.82
N ILE A 14 28.20 -8.43 0.79
CA ILE A 14 28.67 -7.38 -0.13
C ILE A 14 28.22 -7.73 -1.55
N LEU A 15 27.46 -6.81 -2.16
CA LEU A 15 27.10 -6.87 -3.58
C LEU A 15 28.14 -6.09 -4.39
N VAL A 16 28.82 -6.77 -5.31
CA VAL A 16 29.87 -6.20 -6.15
C VAL A 16 29.39 -6.10 -7.59
N TRP A 17 29.53 -4.92 -8.18
CA TRP A 17 29.02 -4.60 -9.50
C TRP A 17 29.99 -3.73 -10.30
N ASP A 18 29.75 -3.60 -11.61
CA ASP A 18 30.59 -2.80 -12.52
C ASP A 18 30.23 -1.31 -12.44
N GLY A 19 31.12 -0.50 -11.84
CA GLY A 19 30.95 0.94 -11.66
C GLY A 19 30.99 1.78 -12.94
N GLU A 20 31.57 1.26 -14.03
CA GLU A 20 31.61 1.93 -15.33
C GLU A 20 30.31 1.70 -16.13
N CYS A 21 29.53 0.72 -15.76
CA CYS A 21 28.26 0.38 -16.39
C CYS A 21 27.12 1.26 -15.84
N ASN A 22 26.61 2.19 -16.61
CA ASN A 22 25.48 3.02 -16.22
C ASN A 22 24.21 2.23 -15.82
N PHE A 23 23.93 1.11 -16.49
CA PHE A 23 22.80 0.25 -16.14
C PHE A 23 23.05 -0.45 -14.80
N CYS A 24 24.25 -0.95 -14.56
CA CYS A 24 24.63 -1.61 -13.31
C CYS A 24 24.53 -0.63 -12.12
N ARG A 25 24.95 0.62 -12.31
CA ARG A 25 24.82 1.69 -11.33
C ARG A 25 23.36 1.97 -10.99
N LEU A 26 22.49 2.12 -11.99
CA LEU A 26 21.04 2.30 -11.77
C LEU A 26 20.43 1.12 -11.00
N CYS A 27 20.84 -0.12 -11.32
CA CYS A 27 20.39 -1.30 -10.58
C CYS A 27 20.91 -1.29 -9.13
N ALA A 28 22.17 -0.90 -8.92
CA ALA A 28 22.77 -0.81 -7.59
C ALA A 28 22.05 0.26 -6.73
N GLU A 29 21.80 1.45 -7.26
CA GLU A 29 21.00 2.50 -6.61
C GLU A 29 19.61 2.00 -6.22
N ARG A 30 18.98 1.20 -7.09
CA ARG A 30 17.70 0.55 -6.81
C ARG A 30 17.83 -0.49 -5.69
N PHE A 31 18.88 -1.26 -5.67
CA PHE A 31 19.15 -2.24 -4.61
C PHE A 31 19.41 -1.54 -3.28
N ASP A 32 20.24 -0.51 -3.25
CA ASP A 32 20.55 0.28 -2.05
C ASP A 32 19.30 0.95 -1.46
N SER A 33 18.38 1.42 -2.30
CA SER A 33 17.10 1.99 -1.85
C SER A 33 16.15 0.99 -1.18
N HIS A 34 16.39 -0.33 -1.35
CA HIS A 34 15.60 -1.38 -0.72
C HIS A 34 16.19 -1.88 0.60
N ILE A 35 17.47 -1.58 0.89
CA ILE A 35 18.19 -2.23 1.98
C ILE A 35 18.74 -1.20 2.94
N GLU A 36 18.01 -0.94 3.98
CA GLU A 36 18.51 -0.21 5.14
C GLU A 36 19.73 -0.93 5.75
N ASN A 37 20.94 -0.68 5.22
CA ASN A 37 22.23 -1.14 5.76
C ASN A 37 22.44 -2.65 5.98
N LYS A 38 21.65 -3.54 5.38
CA LYS A 38 21.82 -5.01 5.52
C LYS A 38 22.87 -5.60 4.59
N VAL A 39 23.07 -5.02 3.42
CA VAL A 39 24.01 -5.46 2.41
C VAL A 39 24.82 -4.24 1.93
N ASP A 40 26.11 -4.31 1.91
CA ASP A 40 26.97 -3.28 1.33
C ASP A 40 26.98 -3.43 -0.20
N SER A 41 26.81 -2.35 -0.94
CA SER A 41 26.87 -2.30 -2.41
C SER A 41 28.10 -1.52 -2.83
N ILE A 42 29.01 -2.17 -3.58
CA ILE A 42 30.33 -1.59 -3.87
C ILE A 42 30.69 -1.82 -5.35
N PRO A 43 31.11 -0.78 -6.08
CA PRO A 43 31.68 -0.98 -7.40
C PRO A 43 33.02 -1.72 -7.32
N TYR A 44 33.28 -2.67 -8.23
CA TYR A 44 34.49 -3.51 -8.17
C TYR A 44 35.76 -2.69 -8.22
N GLN A 45 35.75 -1.51 -8.87
CA GLN A 45 36.88 -0.62 -8.95
C GLN A 45 37.38 -0.11 -7.58
N SER A 46 36.50 -0.09 -6.60
CA SER A 46 36.82 0.29 -5.21
C SER A 46 36.95 -0.90 -4.25
N LEU A 47 36.60 -2.11 -4.72
CA LEU A 47 36.57 -3.31 -3.89
C LEU A 47 37.94 -3.62 -3.26
N HIS A 48 38.97 -3.74 -4.05
CA HIS A 48 40.31 -4.10 -3.54
C HIS A 48 40.95 -3.00 -2.70
N ARG A 49 40.50 -1.73 -2.85
CA ARG A 49 40.96 -0.65 -1.98
C ARG A 49 40.39 -0.81 -0.57
N LYS A 50 39.13 -1.21 -0.45
CA LYS A 50 38.46 -1.41 0.83
C LYS A 50 38.73 -2.81 1.40
N TRP A 51 38.88 -3.80 0.51
CA TRP A 51 39.05 -5.22 0.82
C TRP A 51 40.14 -5.85 -0.04
N PRO A 52 41.45 -5.70 0.35
CA PRO A 52 42.57 -6.24 -0.45
C PRO A 52 42.53 -7.75 -0.66
N GLN A 53 41.89 -8.50 0.27
CA GLN A 53 41.72 -9.97 0.22
C GLN A 53 40.52 -10.41 -0.61
N ALA A 54 39.75 -9.50 -1.21
CA ALA A 54 38.65 -9.88 -2.07
C ALA A 54 39.12 -10.67 -3.27
N PRO A 55 38.41 -11.74 -3.70
CA PRO A 55 38.80 -12.55 -4.82
C PRO A 55 38.79 -11.73 -6.13
N ALA A 56 39.70 -12.06 -7.03
CA ALA A 56 39.74 -11.49 -8.38
C ALA A 56 38.79 -12.30 -9.28
N GLU A 57 37.58 -11.77 -9.48
CA GLU A 57 36.54 -12.38 -10.31
C GLU A 57 36.25 -11.50 -11.54
N ASP A 58 35.52 -12.04 -12.51
CA ASP A 58 35.10 -11.28 -13.69
C ASP A 58 33.84 -10.45 -13.36
N TYR A 59 34.06 -9.34 -12.65
CA TYR A 59 32.99 -8.42 -12.21
C TYR A 59 32.37 -7.60 -13.37
N VAL A 60 33.04 -7.57 -14.51
CA VAL A 60 32.52 -6.89 -15.70
C VAL A 60 31.38 -7.69 -16.34
N SER A 61 31.49 -9.02 -16.34
CA SER A 61 30.48 -9.90 -16.96
C SER A 61 29.26 -10.08 -16.11
N ALA A 62 29.41 -10.13 -14.77
CA ALA A 62 28.31 -10.43 -13.86
C ALA A 62 28.46 -9.75 -12.50
N VAL A 63 27.33 -9.56 -11.82
CA VAL A 63 27.27 -9.13 -10.42
C VAL A 63 27.59 -10.30 -9.49
N TYR A 64 28.29 -10.02 -8.39
CA TYR A 64 28.63 -10.99 -7.36
C TYR A 64 28.12 -10.57 -6.00
N LEU A 65 27.69 -11.53 -5.20
CA LEU A 65 27.36 -11.34 -3.78
C LEU A 65 28.24 -12.25 -2.92
N PHE A 66 29.02 -11.65 -2.05
CA PHE A 66 29.82 -12.34 -1.03
C PHE A 66 29.10 -12.29 0.29
N THR A 67 29.05 -13.41 1.00
CA THR A 67 28.37 -13.51 2.31
C THR A 67 29.40 -13.64 3.44
N PRO A 68 29.01 -13.28 4.68
CA PRO A 68 29.86 -13.48 5.87
C PRO A 68 30.31 -14.94 6.09
N ALA A 69 29.54 -15.90 5.57
CA ALA A 69 29.86 -17.32 5.64
C ALA A 69 30.89 -17.79 4.57
N GLY A 70 31.55 -16.86 3.86
CA GLY A 70 32.53 -17.17 2.84
C GLY A 70 31.95 -17.77 1.55
N LYS A 71 30.66 -17.64 1.30
CA LYS A 71 30.01 -18.11 0.08
C LYS A 71 29.90 -16.97 -0.92
N SER A 72 30.23 -17.26 -2.19
CA SER A 72 30.02 -16.35 -3.30
C SER A 72 28.83 -16.81 -4.16
N TYR A 73 28.05 -15.85 -4.63
CA TYR A 73 26.95 -16.06 -5.57
C TYR A 73 27.19 -15.16 -6.78
N ARG A 74 26.89 -15.65 -7.99
CA ARG A 74 27.11 -14.93 -9.25
C ARG A 74 25.78 -14.77 -10.00
N ALA A 75 25.67 -13.69 -10.80
CA ALA A 75 24.60 -13.45 -11.76
C ALA A 75 23.19 -13.50 -11.12
N ALA A 76 22.24 -14.27 -11.64
CA ALA A 76 20.88 -14.36 -11.09
C ALA A 76 20.87 -14.88 -9.65
N ALA A 77 21.76 -15.83 -9.31
CA ALA A 77 21.90 -16.33 -7.94
C ALA A 77 22.26 -15.23 -6.94
N ALA A 78 23.14 -14.28 -7.33
CA ALA A 78 23.52 -13.15 -6.50
C ALA A 78 22.33 -12.23 -6.22
N ILE A 79 21.52 -11.94 -7.24
CA ILE A 79 20.32 -11.11 -7.10
C ILE A 79 19.27 -11.78 -6.20
N TYR A 80 18.97 -13.05 -6.42
CA TYR A 80 18.00 -13.76 -5.58
C TYR A 80 18.48 -13.91 -4.13
N ARG A 81 19.78 -14.15 -3.92
CA ARG A 81 20.35 -14.22 -2.58
C ARG A 81 20.33 -12.86 -1.88
N PHE A 82 20.56 -11.78 -2.62
CA PHE A 82 20.39 -10.42 -2.14
C PHE A 82 18.97 -10.17 -1.64
N TYR A 83 17.95 -10.48 -2.44
CA TYR A 83 16.55 -10.33 -2.03
C TYR A 83 16.14 -11.26 -0.89
N ALA A 84 16.85 -12.36 -0.66
CA ALA A 84 16.59 -13.27 0.45
C ALA A 84 16.97 -12.71 1.84
N GLU A 85 17.70 -11.57 1.89
CA GLU A 85 17.93 -10.83 3.14
C GLU A 85 16.67 -10.07 3.62
N TYR A 86 15.60 -10.03 2.78
CA TYR A 86 14.32 -9.46 3.14
C TYR A 86 13.34 -10.51 3.62
N PRO A 87 12.54 -10.20 4.67
CA PRO A 87 11.38 -11.01 4.99
C PRO A 87 10.43 -11.05 3.78
N TRP A 88 9.87 -12.21 3.49
CA TRP A 88 8.91 -12.49 2.40
C TRP A 88 9.49 -12.58 0.99
N ARG A 89 10.70 -12.14 0.70
CA ARG A 89 11.32 -12.21 -0.64
C ARG A 89 12.26 -13.39 -0.85
N GLY A 90 12.51 -14.19 0.17
CA GLY A 90 13.37 -15.39 0.11
C GLY A 90 12.82 -16.52 -0.76
N TRP A 91 11.53 -16.50 -1.11
CA TRP A 91 10.89 -17.53 -1.91
C TRP A 91 11.55 -17.72 -3.28
N ALA A 92 11.98 -16.61 -3.92
CA ALA A 92 12.63 -16.67 -5.24
C ALA A 92 14.00 -17.38 -5.17
N PHE A 93 14.76 -17.13 -4.11
CA PHE A 93 16.01 -17.86 -3.87
C PHE A 93 15.79 -19.32 -3.51
N TRP A 94 14.73 -19.62 -2.74
CA TRP A 94 14.32 -20.99 -2.49
C TRP A 94 13.90 -21.70 -3.78
N ALA A 95 13.10 -21.08 -4.63
CA ALA A 95 12.69 -21.62 -5.93
C ALA A 95 13.90 -21.84 -6.86
N TYR A 96 14.84 -20.90 -6.89
CA TYR A 96 16.09 -21.01 -7.65
C TYR A 96 16.91 -22.24 -7.23
N LYS A 97 16.99 -22.55 -5.94
CA LYS A 97 17.68 -23.75 -5.43
C LYS A 97 16.89 -25.03 -5.65
N ARG A 98 15.56 -25.00 -5.56
CA ARG A 98 14.69 -26.19 -5.58
C ARG A 98 14.37 -26.65 -6.99
N PHE A 99 14.16 -25.72 -7.94
CA PHE A 99 13.70 -26.03 -9.29
C PHE A 99 14.79 -25.70 -10.34
N ARG A 100 15.34 -26.75 -10.96
CA ARG A 100 16.40 -26.60 -11.97
C ARG A 100 15.96 -25.80 -13.19
N TRP A 101 14.70 -25.96 -13.64
CA TRP A 101 14.17 -25.19 -14.77
C TRP A 101 14.10 -23.68 -14.45
N PHE A 102 13.73 -23.32 -13.23
CA PHE A 102 13.69 -21.93 -12.78
C PHE A 102 15.08 -21.32 -12.72
N ALA A 103 16.09 -22.05 -12.27
CA ALA A 103 17.47 -21.61 -12.24
C ALA A 103 18.01 -21.38 -13.68
N VAL A 104 17.76 -22.31 -14.61
CA VAL A 104 18.19 -22.18 -16.01
C VAL A 104 17.53 -20.98 -16.68
N LEU A 105 16.23 -20.81 -16.52
CA LEU A 105 15.49 -19.68 -17.08
C LEU A 105 15.98 -18.34 -16.51
N SER A 106 16.23 -18.29 -15.21
CA SER A 106 16.73 -17.09 -14.52
C SER A 106 18.14 -16.70 -15.00
N GLU A 107 19.04 -17.68 -15.16
CA GLU A 107 20.38 -17.42 -15.68
C GLU A 107 20.35 -17.01 -17.16
N TRP A 108 19.46 -17.58 -17.96
CA TRP A 108 19.25 -17.17 -19.34
C TRP A 108 18.73 -15.72 -19.41
N GLY A 109 17.71 -15.40 -18.62
CA GLY A 109 17.18 -14.04 -18.54
C GLY A 109 18.22 -13.03 -18.07
N TYR A 110 19.02 -13.39 -17.05
CA TYR A 110 20.12 -12.54 -16.59
C TYR A 110 21.14 -12.28 -17.70
N ARG A 111 21.58 -13.32 -18.43
CA ARG A 111 22.52 -13.19 -19.55
C ARG A 111 21.97 -12.32 -20.67
N PHE A 112 20.67 -12.50 -20.99
CA PHE A 112 20.00 -11.67 -21.99
C PHE A 112 20.04 -10.18 -21.62
N VAL A 113 19.71 -9.84 -20.38
CA VAL A 113 19.80 -8.46 -19.86
C VAL A 113 21.25 -7.98 -19.82
N ALA A 114 22.17 -8.81 -19.31
CA ALA A 114 23.59 -8.48 -19.19
C ALA A 114 24.26 -8.20 -20.56
N ASN A 115 23.90 -8.94 -21.59
CA ASN A 115 24.40 -8.72 -22.95
C ASN A 115 23.79 -7.48 -23.62
N ASN A 116 22.64 -7.04 -23.17
CA ASN A 116 21.89 -5.90 -23.73
C ASN A 116 21.80 -4.70 -22.78
N ARG A 117 22.76 -4.52 -21.85
CA ARG A 117 22.75 -3.48 -20.80
C ARG A 117 22.51 -2.06 -21.34
N LYS A 118 23.02 -1.73 -22.55
CA LYS A 118 22.81 -0.43 -23.19
C LYS A 118 21.33 -0.19 -23.54
N ILE A 119 20.65 -1.22 -24.06
CA ILE A 119 19.23 -1.15 -24.43
C ILE A 119 18.39 -1.04 -23.16
N PHE A 120 18.61 -1.93 -22.19
CA PHE A 120 17.90 -1.90 -20.91
C PHE A 120 18.14 -0.60 -20.13
N GLY A 121 19.36 -0.05 -20.17
CA GLY A 121 19.67 1.25 -19.59
C GLY A 121 18.92 2.42 -20.25
N ARG A 122 18.66 2.35 -21.56
CA ARG A 122 17.80 3.33 -22.25
C ARG A 122 16.33 3.15 -21.85
N LEU A 123 15.82 1.91 -21.85
CA LEU A 123 14.45 1.60 -21.45
C LEU A 123 14.17 2.06 -20.02
N VAL A 124 15.03 1.72 -19.06
CA VAL A 124 14.90 2.18 -17.67
C VAL A 124 14.86 3.70 -17.61
N ARG A 125 15.70 4.39 -18.37
CA ARG A 125 15.76 5.86 -18.40
C ARG A 125 14.50 6.49 -19.01
N VAL A 126 13.91 5.84 -20.01
CA VAL A 126 12.64 6.29 -20.63
C VAL A 126 11.45 6.10 -19.67
N PHE A 127 11.37 4.95 -19.00
CA PHE A 127 10.22 4.63 -18.13
C PHE A 127 10.33 5.17 -16.69
N TRP A 128 11.56 5.30 -16.16
CA TRP A 128 11.79 5.72 -14.76
C TRP A 128 12.61 7.00 -14.63
N GLY A 129 13.09 7.56 -15.74
CA GLY A 129 13.88 8.81 -15.74
C GLY A 129 15.35 8.59 -15.35
N LYS A 130 15.95 9.62 -14.73
CA LYS A 130 17.39 9.64 -14.42
C LYS A 130 17.78 8.82 -13.19
N SER A 131 16.83 8.54 -12.29
CA SER A 131 17.07 7.72 -11.10
C SER A 131 16.11 6.53 -11.08
N PHE A 132 16.64 5.36 -10.76
CA PHE A 132 15.86 4.12 -10.62
C PHE A 132 15.55 3.81 -9.15
N VAL A 133 15.65 4.83 -8.30
CA VAL A 133 15.27 4.73 -6.89
C VAL A 133 13.75 4.61 -6.77
N LEU A 134 13.29 3.84 -5.79
CA LEU A 134 11.86 3.73 -5.49
C LEU A 134 11.33 5.11 -5.08
N PRO A 135 10.24 5.58 -5.71
CA PRO A 135 9.61 6.80 -5.24
C PRO A 135 9.10 6.58 -3.81
N THR A 136 9.39 7.51 -2.93
CA THR A 136 8.75 7.59 -1.62
C THR A 136 7.40 8.27 -1.79
N TYR A 137 6.36 7.72 -1.18
CA TYR A 137 5.00 8.27 -1.26
C TYR A 137 4.62 9.09 -0.02
N CYS A 138 5.61 9.49 0.77
CA CYS A 138 5.41 10.20 2.02
C CYS A 138 4.56 11.48 1.87
N THR A 139 4.95 12.37 0.94
CA THR A 139 4.21 13.61 0.68
C THR A 139 2.81 13.34 0.13
N SER A 140 2.69 12.36 -0.76
CA SER A 140 1.39 11.97 -1.32
C SER A 140 0.46 11.39 -0.25
N ALA A 141 0.98 10.58 0.67
CA ALA A 141 0.22 10.03 1.79
C ALA A 141 -0.23 11.12 2.75
N TRP A 142 0.68 12.04 3.07
CA TRP A 142 0.39 13.19 3.92
C TRP A 142 -0.75 14.05 3.32
N LEU A 143 -0.63 14.42 2.06
CA LEU A 143 -1.64 15.22 1.36
C LEU A 143 -2.97 14.46 1.22
N TYR A 144 -2.90 13.18 0.88
CA TYR A 144 -4.06 12.30 0.77
C TYR A 144 -4.91 12.29 2.04
N GLY A 145 -4.29 12.12 3.21
CA GLY A 145 -5.00 12.12 4.49
C GLY A 145 -5.75 13.44 4.75
N ARG A 146 -5.16 14.60 4.38
CA ARG A 146 -5.81 15.93 4.55
C ARG A 146 -6.98 16.10 3.59
N LEU A 147 -6.77 15.76 2.33
CA LEU A 147 -7.84 15.86 1.32
C LEU A 147 -8.99 14.91 1.63
N LEU A 148 -8.70 13.69 2.06
CA LEU A 148 -9.72 12.75 2.52
C LEU A 148 -10.49 13.30 3.72
N GLY A 149 -9.80 13.88 4.71
CA GLY A 149 -10.43 14.52 5.87
C GLY A 149 -11.34 15.68 5.49
N ILE A 150 -10.92 16.52 4.55
CA ILE A 150 -11.76 17.61 4.01
C ILE A 150 -13.00 17.04 3.32
N THR A 151 -12.86 16.01 2.50
CA THR A 151 -13.97 15.36 1.81
C THR A 151 -14.98 14.79 2.78
N ILE A 152 -14.51 14.06 3.82
CA ILE A 152 -15.34 13.52 4.90
C ILE A 152 -16.06 14.64 5.64
N MET A 153 -15.37 15.72 5.98
CA MET A 153 -15.94 16.87 6.66
C MET A 153 -17.08 17.49 5.86
N ILE A 154 -16.87 17.73 4.56
CA ILE A 154 -17.90 18.26 3.66
C ILE A 154 -19.10 17.33 3.59
N ALA A 155 -18.89 16.01 3.49
CA ALA A 155 -19.95 15.02 3.45
C ALA A 155 -20.81 15.05 4.73
N PHE A 156 -20.17 15.08 5.91
CA PHE A 156 -20.90 15.16 7.18
C PHE A 156 -21.66 16.47 7.32
N ILE A 157 -21.07 17.62 7.02
CA ILE A 157 -21.72 18.91 7.14
C ILE A 157 -22.91 19.00 6.18
N SER A 158 -22.71 18.61 4.91
CA SER A 158 -23.78 18.61 3.91
C SER A 158 -24.95 17.74 4.32
N LEU A 159 -24.67 16.54 4.83
CA LEU A 159 -25.70 15.64 5.30
C LEU A 159 -26.40 16.15 6.56
N TRP A 160 -25.64 16.74 7.49
CA TRP A 160 -26.18 17.29 8.73
C TRP A 160 -27.22 18.39 8.48
N VAL A 161 -26.89 19.35 7.59
CA VAL A 161 -27.81 20.43 7.25
C VAL A 161 -29.12 19.93 6.64
N GLN A 162 -29.06 18.82 5.90
CA GLN A 162 -30.22 18.26 5.21
C GLN A 162 -30.98 17.22 6.03
N SER A 163 -30.34 16.63 7.05
CA SER A 163 -30.81 15.44 7.76
C SER A 163 -32.19 15.64 8.39
N ALA A 164 -32.45 16.82 8.99
CA ALA A 164 -33.71 17.11 9.66
C ALA A 164 -34.91 17.01 8.71
N GLY A 165 -34.79 17.52 7.48
CA GLY A 165 -35.85 17.45 6.49
C GLY A 165 -35.96 16.12 5.74
N LEU A 166 -34.84 15.38 5.60
CA LEU A 166 -34.85 14.15 4.81
C LEU A 166 -35.24 12.93 5.63
N PHE A 167 -34.51 12.64 6.70
CA PHE A 167 -34.67 11.40 7.49
C PHE A 167 -34.70 11.63 9.01
N GLY A 168 -34.74 12.89 9.43
CA GLY A 168 -34.97 13.22 10.84
C GLY A 168 -36.34 12.73 11.31
N PRO A 169 -36.66 12.84 12.63
CA PRO A 169 -37.90 12.34 13.19
C PRO A 169 -39.19 12.92 12.53
N GLU A 170 -39.10 14.13 12.01
CA GLU A 170 -40.16 14.84 11.26
C GLU A 170 -39.85 14.99 9.77
N GLY A 171 -38.89 14.23 9.28
CA GLY A 171 -38.42 14.27 7.87
C GLY A 171 -39.38 13.55 6.93
N ILE A 172 -39.06 13.60 5.62
CA ILE A 172 -39.84 12.96 4.54
C ILE A 172 -39.93 11.45 4.74
N VAL A 173 -38.80 10.79 5.12
CA VAL A 173 -38.73 9.35 5.48
C VAL A 173 -38.00 9.25 6.81
N PRO A 174 -38.72 9.23 7.93
CA PRO A 174 -38.12 9.15 9.26
C PRO A 174 -37.24 7.89 9.40
N TYR A 175 -36.03 8.03 9.93
CA TYR A 175 -35.10 6.90 10.09
C TYR A 175 -35.70 5.81 11.03
N SER A 176 -36.60 6.17 11.93
CA SER A 176 -37.30 5.23 12.81
C SER A 176 -38.10 4.18 12.03
N GLU A 177 -38.73 4.55 10.93
CA GLU A 177 -39.48 3.62 10.08
C GLU A 177 -38.55 2.56 9.47
N ASN A 178 -37.38 2.96 9.02
CA ASN A 178 -36.32 2.06 8.50
C ASN A 178 -35.83 1.07 9.57
N LEU A 179 -35.72 1.51 10.83
CA LEU A 179 -35.34 0.66 11.95
C LEU A 179 -36.47 -0.29 12.35
N ASP A 180 -37.71 0.19 12.38
CA ASP A 180 -38.87 -0.65 12.73
C ASP A 180 -39.12 -1.73 11.67
N GLN A 181 -38.95 -1.43 10.39
CA GLN A 181 -39.00 -2.44 9.34
C GLN A 181 -37.91 -3.52 9.54
N ALA A 182 -36.66 -3.14 9.85
CA ALA A 182 -35.60 -4.10 10.13
C ALA A 182 -35.89 -4.97 11.36
N ARG A 183 -36.54 -4.42 12.40
CA ARG A 183 -37.02 -5.21 13.54
C ARG A 183 -38.08 -6.22 13.13
N LEU A 184 -39.07 -5.81 12.36
CA LEU A 184 -40.14 -6.69 11.88
C LEU A 184 -39.58 -7.82 10.99
N ASN A 185 -38.63 -7.51 10.10
CA ASN A 185 -37.99 -8.51 9.27
C ASN A 185 -37.19 -9.53 10.09
N SER A 186 -36.51 -9.09 11.15
CA SER A 186 -35.73 -9.97 12.03
C SER A 186 -36.61 -10.93 12.87
N VAL A 187 -37.82 -10.55 13.17
CA VAL A 187 -38.78 -11.38 13.93
C VAL A 187 -39.48 -12.40 13.02
N ASN A 188 -39.83 -12.00 11.80
CA ASN A 188 -40.65 -12.79 10.88
C ASN A 188 -39.83 -13.52 9.80
N GLY A 189 -38.51 -13.29 9.71
CA GLY A 189 -37.65 -13.90 8.72
C GLY A 189 -37.23 -15.34 9.05
N PRO A 190 -36.92 -16.16 8.03
CA PRO A 190 -36.52 -17.57 8.20
C PRO A 190 -35.19 -17.76 8.89
N MET A 191 -34.41 -16.72 9.03
CA MET A 191 -33.23 -16.61 9.88
C MET A 191 -33.43 -15.42 10.81
N ALA A 192 -33.38 -15.65 12.11
CA ALA A 192 -33.27 -14.61 13.12
C ALA A 192 -31.87 -13.93 13.03
N ALA A 193 -31.52 -13.43 11.84
CA ALA A 193 -30.35 -12.56 11.68
C ALA A 193 -30.60 -11.34 12.53
N SER A 194 -29.71 -11.04 13.46
CA SER A 194 -29.88 -9.88 14.31
C SER A 194 -30.11 -8.66 13.43
N HIS A 195 -31.08 -7.81 13.78
CA HIS A 195 -31.38 -6.55 13.12
C HIS A 195 -30.13 -5.69 12.87
N PHE A 196 -29.03 -5.93 13.61
CA PHE A 196 -27.72 -5.37 13.40
C PHE A 196 -27.03 -5.80 12.08
N LEU A 197 -27.26 -7.00 11.62
CA LEU A 197 -26.68 -7.45 10.33
C LEU A 197 -27.45 -6.85 9.15
N GLU A 198 -28.77 -6.63 9.31
CA GLU A 198 -29.58 -5.98 8.29
C GLU A 198 -29.31 -4.48 8.21
N LYS A 199 -29.22 -3.81 9.37
CA LYS A 199 -28.97 -2.36 9.50
C LYS A 199 -27.87 -2.10 10.54
N PRO A 200 -26.57 -2.11 10.14
CA PRO A 200 -25.46 -1.86 11.05
C PRO A 200 -25.35 -0.37 11.39
N THR A 201 -26.09 0.07 12.40
CA THR A 201 -26.10 1.47 12.84
C THR A 201 -26.00 1.60 14.36
N TRP A 202 -25.35 2.65 14.83
CA TRP A 202 -25.28 3.03 16.24
C TRP A 202 -26.59 3.56 16.76
N LEU A 203 -27.56 3.96 15.90
CA LEU A 203 -28.85 4.48 16.28
C LEU A 203 -29.77 3.42 16.98
N TRP A 204 -29.38 2.16 16.97
CA TRP A 204 -29.99 1.14 17.81
C TRP A 204 -29.80 1.41 19.31
N PHE A 205 -28.64 1.98 19.68
CA PHE A 205 -28.30 2.25 21.08
C PHE A 205 -28.64 3.68 21.50
N PHE A 206 -28.55 4.63 20.57
CA PHE A 206 -28.70 6.06 20.80
C PHE A 206 -29.79 6.62 19.88
N GLN A 207 -31.04 6.39 20.21
CA GLN A 207 -32.21 6.84 19.44
C GLN A 207 -32.49 8.33 19.65
N GLY A 208 -33.25 8.92 18.73
CA GLY A 208 -33.68 10.30 18.81
C GLY A 208 -32.72 11.30 18.13
N THR A 209 -33.09 12.57 18.22
CA THR A 209 -32.33 13.67 17.65
C THR A 209 -30.93 13.81 18.24
N THR A 210 -30.78 13.48 19.52
CA THR A 210 -29.48 13.51 20.23
C THR A 210 -28.50 12.46 19.71
N GLY A 211 -28.99 11.22 19.45
CA GLY A 211 -28.14 10.16 18.89
C GLY A 211 -27.67 10.50 17.48
N MET A 212 -28.55 11.01 16.65
CA MET A 212 -28.21 11.45 15.31
C MET A 212 -27.22 12.63 15.33
N ALA A 213 -27.45 13.65 16.19
CA ALA A 213 -26.53 14.77 16.37
C ALA A 213 -25.16 14.31 16.88
N ALA A 214 -25.10 13.34 17.77
CA ALA A 214 -23.84 12.76 18.27
C ALA A 214 -23.01 12.14 17.14
N LEU A 215 -23.65 11.40 16.21
CA LEU A 215 -22.93 10.83 15.04
C LEU A 215 -22.34 11.90 14.13
N PHE A 216 -23.07 13.00 13.89
CA PHE A 216 -22.55 14.12 13.12
C PHE A 216 -21.40 14.83 13.84
N ILE A 217 -21.52 15.12 15.13
CA ILE A 217 -20.48 15.77 15.92
C ILE A 217 -19.21 14.90 15.96
N ILE A 218 -19.34 13.60 16.23
CA ILE A 218 -18.20 12.66 16.26
C ILE A 218 -17.57 12.59 14.87
N GLY A 219 -18.37 12.44 13.82
CA GLY A 219 -17.87 12.37 12.43
C GLY A 219 -17.12 13.62 12.02
N CYS A 220 -17.67 14.82 12.28
CA CYS A 220 -16.97 16.09 12.01
C CYS A 220 -15.70 16.24 12.85
N SER A 221 -15.74 15.88 14.13
CA SER A 221 -14.57 15.97 15.02
C SER A 221 -13.44 15.06 14.54
N THR A 222 -13.76 13.81 14.17
CA THR A 222 -12.75 12.87 13.66
C THR A 222 -12.25 13.25 12.27
N ALA A 223 -13.09 13.82 11.41
CA ALA A 223 -12.64 14.41 10.14
C ALA A 223 -11.65 15.57 10.37
N LEU A 224 -11.91 16.42 11.35
CA LEU A 224 -11.00 17.49 11.75
C LEU A 224 -9.67 16.94 12.28
N LEU A 225 -9.70 15.91 13.14
CA LEU A 225 -8.48 15.25 13.62
C LEU A 225 -7.67 14.66 12.47
N LEU A 226 -8.32 14.09 11.46
CA LEU A 226 -7.64 13.59 10.27
C LEU A 226 -6.97 14.73 9.46
N ILE A 227 -7.64 15.86 9.28
CA ILE A 227 -7.07 17.06 8.64
C ILE A 227 -5.84 17.55 9.40
N LEU A 228 -5.88 17.53 10.73
CA LEU A 228 -4.76 17.93 11.57
C LEU A 228 -3.64 16.88 11.68
N GLY A 229 -3.89 15.66 11.15
CA GLY A 229 -2.95 14.54 11.20
C GLY A 229 -2.80 13.91 12.59
N VAL A 230 -3.87 13.98 13.39
CA VAL A 230 -3.93 13.36 14.70
C VAL A 230 -4.67 12.03 14.59
N ILE A 231 -4.02 10.95 15.05
CA ILE A 231 -4.53 9.56 15.00
C ILE A 231 -5.21 9.19 13.65
N PRO A 232 -4.52 9.34 12.48
CA PRO A 232 -5.19 9.34 11.17
C PRO A 232 -6.03 8.09 10.89
N ALA A 233 -5.48 6.89 11.11
CA ALA A 233 -6.20 5.64 10.83
C ALA A 233 -7.42 5.47 11.75
N ILE A 234 -7.30 5.79 13.05
CA ILE A 234 -8.42 5.71 13.99
C ILE A 234 -9.48 6.74 13.63
N SER A 235 -9.09 7.97 13.26
CA SER A 235 -10.01 9.02 12.84
C SER A 235 -10.85 8.60 11.64
N VAL A 236 -10.23 7.97 10.63
CA VAL A 236 -10.95 7.44 9.47
C VAL A 236 -11.88 6.29 9.86
N LEU A 237 -11.44 5.37 10.73
CA LEU A 237 -12.25 4.25 11.18
C LEU A 237 -13.53 4.73 11.91
N VAL A 238 -13.40 5.70 12.80
CA VAL A 238 -14.53 6.27 13.54
C VAL A 238 -15.44 7.05 12.59
N SER A 239 -14.89 7.89 11.70
CA SER A 239 -15.68 8.57 10.66
C SER A 239 -16.44 7.59 9.79
N TRP A 240 -15.78 6.50 9.35
CA TRP A 240 -16.39 5.43 8.55
C TRP A 240 -17.57 4.80 9.29
N SER A 241 -17.40 4.46 10.57
CA SER A 241 -18.45 3.85 11.38
C SER A 241 -19.66 4.79 11.58
N CYS A 242 -19.41 6.08 11.80
CA CYS A 242 -20.47 7.08 11.92
C CYS A 242 -21.19 7.29 10.58
N TYR A 243 -20.45 7.40 9.46
CA TYR A 243 -21.04 7.62 8.14
C TYR A 243 -21.85 6.40 7.68
N LEU A 244 -21.32 5.18 7.89
CA LEU A 244 -22.07 3.94 7.63
C LEU A 244 -23.39 3.90 8.41
N SER A 245 -23.36 4.29 9.70
CA SER A 245 -24.56 4.33 10.53
C SER A 245 -25.61 5.27 9.98
N LEU A 246 -25.23 6.41 9.46
CA LEU A 246 -26.16 7.39 8.85
C LEU A 246 -26.63 6.91 7.48
N GLN A 247 -25.73 6.39 6.64
CA GLN A 247 -26.05 5.92 5.29
C GLN A 247 -27.09 4.80 5.28
N VAL A 248 -26.96 3.84 6.19
CA VAL A 248 -27.87 2.69 6.28
C VAL A 248 -29.30 3.08 6.64
N VAL A 249 -29.48 4.13 7.46
CA VAL A 249 -30.80 4.59 7.90
C VAL A 249 -31.40 5.69 7.04
N ALA A 250 -30.56 6.40 6.28
CA ALA A 250 -30.98 7.48 5.40
C ALA A 250 -31.38 7.01 3.98
N THR A 251 -31.65 5.71 3.82
CA THR A 251 -32.20 5.17 2.57
C THR A 251 -33.62 5.71 2.36
N PRO A 252 -34.00 6.21 1.14
CA PRO A 252 -33.27 6.10 -0.14
C PRO A 252 -32.30 7.26 -0.45
N PHE A 253 -32.14 8.26 0.40
CA PHE A 253 -31.43 9.51 0.10
C PHE A 253 -29.91 9.34 -0.05
N LEU A 254 -29.29 8.37 0.67
CA LEU A 254 -27.85 8.08 0.62
C LEU A 254 -27.54 6.75 -0.10
N ASN A 255 -28.31 6.41 -1.11
CA ASN A 255 -28.06 5.18 -1.89
C ASN A 255 -27.41 5.49 -3.25
N PHE A 256 -26.57 6.52 -3.30
CA PHE A 256 -25.85 6.91 -4.51
C PHE A 256 -24.44 6.35 -4.53
N GLN A 257 -23.90 6.24 -5.74
CA GLN A 257 -22.56 5.67 -5.98
C GLN A 257 -21.45 6.39 -5.20
N TRP A 258 -21.53 7.71 -5.06
CA TRP A 258 -20.50 8.49 -4.34
C TRP A 258 -20.51 8.26 -2.84
N ASP A 259 -21.64 7.97 -2.20
CA ASP A 259 -21.71 7.65 -0.77
C ASP A 259 -21.07 6.31 -0.50
N LEU A 260 -21.37 5.31 -1.34
CA LEU A 260 -20.73 3.99 -1.28
C LEU A 260 -19.23 4.07 -1.56
N LEU A 261 -18.82 4.87 -2.55
CA LEU A 261 -17.41 5.10 -2.86
C LEU A 261 -16.68 5.77 -1.69
N LEU A 262 -17.32 6.72 -1.00
CA LEU A 262 -16.74 7.35 0.19
C LEU A 262 -16.52 6.33 1.32
N LEU A 263 -17.46 5.41 1.54
CA LEU A 263 -17.29 4.33 2.50
C LEU A 263 -16.18 3.35 2.09
N GLU A 264 -16.11 2.97 0.83
CA GLU A 264 -15.04 2.09 0.31
C GLU A 264 -13.65 2.75 0.47
N ILE A 265 -13.50 4.02 0.08
CA ILE A 265 -12.21 4.70 0.18
C ILE A 265 -11.77 4.90 1.64
N MET A 266 -12.69 5.22 2.55
CA MET A 266 -12.39 5.31 3.98
C MET A 266 -11.88 3.98 4.52
N LEU A 267 -12.56 2.87 4.21
CA LEU A 267 -12.18 1.54 4.68
C LEU A 267 -10.79 1.12 4.13
N LEU A 268 -10.55 1.31 2.83
CA LEU A 268 -9.26 0.99 2.22
C LEU A 268 -8.12 1.88 2.70
N SER A 269 -8.42 3.11 3.11
CA SER A 269 -7.45 4.05 3.66
C SER A 269 -6.84 3.59 4.98
N LEU A 270 -7.49 2.68 5.72
CA LEU A 270 -6.93 2.08 6.93
C LEU A 270 -5.61 1.32 6.67
N PHE A 271 -5.43 0.79 5.45
CA PHE A 271 -4.21 0.10 5.02
C PHE A 271 -3.15 1.07 4.46
N TYR A 272 -3.51 2.32 4.21
CA TYR A 272 -2.64 3.32 3.60
C TYR A 272 -2.18 4.39 4.58
N LEU A 273 -3.01 4.77 5.55
CA LEU A 273 -2.73 5.80 6.55
C LEU A 273 -1.94 5.25 7.75
N PRO A 274 -1.12 6.09 8.41
CA PRO A 274 -0.36 5.67 9.59
C PRO A 274 -1.25 5.43 10.81
N TRP A 275 -0.92 4.38 11.58
CA TRP A 275 -1.51 4.04 12.88
C TRP A 275 -0.77 4.72 14.05
N GLN A 276 -0.24 5.91 13.83
CA GLN A 276 0.51 6.70 14.80
C GLN A 276 -0.38 7.75 15.46
N LEU A 277 -0.02 8.17 16.68
CA LEU A 277 -0.78 9.20 17.40
C LEU A 277 -0.72 10.57 16.70
N ARG A 278 0.40 10.90 16.08
CA ARG A 278 0.56 12.17 15.35
C ARG A 278 1.49 11.97 14.16
N GLU A 279 1.04 12.40 13.01
CA GLU A 279 1.83 12.44 11.80
C GLU A 279 2.68 13.71 11.79
N LYS A 280 4.01 13.56 11.77
CA LYS A 280 4.95 14.68 11.71
C LYS A 280 5.48 14.82 10.28
N TYR A 281 5.49 16.03 9.76
CA TYR A 281 6.08 16.30 8.44
C TYR A 281 7.60 16.06 8.42
N SER A 282 8.27 16.21 9.57
CA SER A 282 9.72 15.96 9.74
C SER A 282 10.11 14.48 9.73
N GLU A 283 9.17 13.59 10.04
CA GLU A 283 9.37 12.15 10.06
C GLU A 283 8.31 11.51 9.13
N PRO A 284 8.50 11.61 7.82
CA PRO A 284 7.47 11.24 6.86
C PRO A 284 7.22 9.73 6.89
N PHE A 285 5.96 9.35 6.98
CA PHE A 285 5.50 7.98 6.88
C PHE A 285 5.47 7.54 5.41
N ASP A 286 6.20 6.47 5.07
CA ASP A 286 6.08 5.84 3.75
C ASP A 286 4.98 4.76 3.80
N PRO A 287 3.88 4.95 3.06
CA PRO A 287 2.73 4.06 3.16
C PRO A 287 3.01 2.66 2.63
N ASN A 288 2.37 1.67 3.24
CA ASN A 288 2.48 0.28 2.81
C ASN A 288 2.05 0.11 1.34
N GLY A 289 2.82 -0.69 0.60
CA GLY A 289 2.51 -1.02 -0.79
C GLY A 289 1.13 -1.66 -0.98
N ILE A 290 0.64 -2.44 -0.03
CA ILE A 290 -0.69 -3.08 -0.06
C ILE A 290 -1.79 -1.99 -0.08
N GLY A 291 -1.75 -1.03 0.84
CA GLY A 291 -2.75 0.05 0.89
C GLY A 291 -2.78 0.86 -0.41
N ARG A 292 -1.61 1.16 -0.98
CA ARG A 292 -1.51 1.84 -2.28
C ARG A 292 -2.15 1.03 -3.41
N TRP A 293 -1.88 -0.27 -3.49
CA TRP A 293 -2.47 -1.16 -4.49
C TRP A 293 -3.99 -1.24 -4.36
N LEU A 294 -4.51 -1.29 -3.14
CA LEU A 294 -5.96 -1.31 -2.90
C LEU A 294 -6.62 -0.01 -3.37
N LEU A 295 -6.02 1.15 -3.12
CA LEU A 295 -6.54 2.44 -3.61
C LEU A 295 -6.46 2.55 -5.14
N TRP A 296 -5.39 2.04 -5.77
CA TRP A 296 -5.31 1.98 -7.23
C TRP A 296 -6.35 1.02 -7.83
N LEU A 297 -6.61 -0.11 -7.17
CA LEU A 297 -7.65 -1.04 -7.59
C LEU A 297 -9.04 -0.40 -7.50
N LEU A 298 -9.31 0.39 -6.45
CA LEU A 298 -10.55 1.15 -6.32
C LEU A 298 -10.71 2.18 -7.45
N LEU A 299 -9.64 2.91 -7.76
CA LEU A 299 -9.63 3.85 -8.88
C LEU A 299 -9.87 3.14 -10.22
N PHE A 300 -9.21 2.00 -10.44
CA PHE A 300 -9.43 1.17 -11.62
C PHE A 300 -10.88 0.70 -11.73
N LYS A 301 -11.46 0.16 -10.62
CA LYS A 301 -12.87 -0.24 -10.54
C LYS A 301 -13.79 0.91 -10.97
N LEU A 302 -13.61 2.09 -10.39
CA LEU A 302 -14.41 3.27 -10.68
C LEU A 302 -14.34 3.67 -12.17
N MET A 303 -13.12 3.73 -12.73
CA MET A 303 -12.93 4.09 -14.13
C MET A 303 -13.48 3.03 -15.09
N PHE A 304 -13.31 1.76 -14.76
CA PHE A 304 -13.80 0.64 -15.54
C PHE A 304 -15.34 0.60 -15.55
N GLU A 305 -15.98 0.70 -14.39
CA GLU A 305 -17.45 0.73 -14.27
C GLU A 305 -18.05 1.94 -15.00
N SER A 306 -17.46 3.13 -14.83
CA SER A 306 -17.88 4.32 -15.58
C SER A 306 -17.71 4.18 -17.10
N GLY A 307 -16.69 3.45 -17.53
CA GLY A 307 -16.47 3.13 -18.94
C GLY A 307 -17.51 2.15 -19.48
N THR A 308 -17.76 1.05 -18.76
CA THR A 308 -18.71 0.01 -19.19
C THR A 308 -20.13 0.53 -19.31
N VAL A 309 -20.58 1.36 -18.35
CA VAL A 309 -21.91 2.00 -18.44
C VAL A 309 -22.10 2.80 -19.74
N LYS A 310 -21.06 3.50 -20.21
CA LYS A 310 -21.12 4.28 -21.46
C LYS A 310 -21.19 3.40 -22.73
N PHE A 311 -20.85 2.13 -22.65
CA PHE A 311 -20.98 1.18 -23.78
C PHE A 311 -22.28 0.40 -23.73
N THR A 312 -22.99 0.40 -22.61
CA THR A 312 -24.26 -0.34 -22.44
C THR A 312 -25.49 0.52 -22.62
N TYR A 313 -25.32 1.84 -22.64
CA TYR A 313 -26.34 2.86 -22.91
C TYR A 313 -25.86 3.75 -24.06
#